data_53d21b6b2a842a39c356745181d2c9b1
#
_entry.id   53d21b6b2a842a39c356745181d2c9b1
#
_cell.length_a   1.000
_cell.length_b   1.000
_cell.length_c   1.000
_cell.angle_alpha   90.00
_cell.angle_beta   90.00
_cell.angle_gamma   90.00
#
_symmetry.space_group_name_H-M   'P 1'
#
loop_
_entity.id
_entity.type
_entity.pdbx_description
1 polymer ?
#
loop_
_entity_poly.entity_id
_entity_poly.type
_entity_poly.pdbx_seq_one_letter_code
_entity_poly.pdbx_strand_id
1 'polypeptide(L)'
;MYFNSGYLNNSRLDFKDYSKPLVVGSCGTYRLKKRPKLPTFWAKGRRDYQILYVASGKAHFWFDGVEEVVTSGHMVLYQPTEIQKYVYYVEDHPEVFWIHFTGYDVKNILNYHGMPLDKHVFYSGTLPDYKMLFRKIIRELQQCEYGYEDYIASLFNIILLLVSRQQQESEKTTTSIPEEIEAAVAYFNENYNTKVSVDDYAESLHISTNWFIRNFKQYMKISPAQYILSLRMVNAQSLLENTEYNIGEIAEIVGYDNPLYFSRVFKKEYGVSPAQYRKNLEESTEK
;
A
#
# COMPACT_ATOMS: atom_id res chain seq x y z
N MET A 1 5.23 11.57 -12.03
CA MET A 1 4.93 11.26 -10.62
C MET A 1 3.42 11.18 -10.52
N TYR A 2 2.86 10.08 -10.04
CA TYR A 2 1.45 10.03 -9.64
C TYR A 2 1.36 10.45 -8.17
N PHE A 3 0.40 11.31 -7.88
CA PHE A 3 0.12 11.81 -6.55
C PHE A 3 -1.38 11.98 -6.39
N ASN A 4 -1.96 11.43 -5.33
CA ASN A 4 -3.36 11.63 -4.96
C ASN A 4 -3.45 11.81 -3.45
N SER A 5 -4.22 12.79 -2.99
CA SER A 5 -4.34 13.08 -1.55
C SER A 5 -5.64 13.80 -1.21
N GLY A 6 -6.09 13.62 0.03
CA GLY A 6 -7.15 14.37 0.65
C GLY A 6 -6.70 14.97 1.98
N TYR A 7 -7.34 16.05 2.39
CA TYR A 7 -7.02 16.82 3.59
C TYR A 7 -8.29 17.18 4.34
N LEU A 8 -8.25 17.04 5.66
CA LEU A 8 -9.36 17.43 6.54
C LEU A 8 -9.70 18.91 6.31
N ASN A 9 -10.95 19.21 6.05
CA ASN A 9 -11.45 20.55 5.74
C ASN A 9 -10.65 21.25 4.62
N ASN A 10 -10.11 20.49 3.66
CA ASN A 10 -9.22 20.97 2.60
C ASN A 10 -8.00 21.77 3.08
N SER A 11 -7.61 21.64 4.35
CA SER A 11 -6.48 22.34 4.94
C SER A 11 -5.20 21.51 4.79
N ARG A 12 -4.18 22.09 4.18
CA ARG A 12 -2.85 21.48 4.03
C ARG A 12 -1.91 21.80 5.20
N LEU A 13 -2.41 22.48 6.21
CA LEU A 13 -1.61 22.86 7.35
C LEU A 13 -1.35 21.66 8.26
N ASP A 14 -0.14 21.61 8.79
CA ASP A 14 0.25 20.77 9.90
C ASP A 14 -0.61 21.12 11.11
N PHE A 15 -1.30 20.14 11.71
CA PHE A 15 -2.31 20.43 12.70
C PHE A 15 -2.18 19.55 13.94
N LYS A 16 -2.79 20.03 15.01
CA LYS A 16 -2.88 19.35 16.29
C LYS A 16 -4.29 19.50 16.82
N ASP A 17 -4.99 18.40 16.92
CA ASP A 17 -6.37 18.35 17.39
C ASP A 17 -6.50 17.27 18.46
N TYR A 18 -6.97 17.63 19.63
CA TYR A 18 -7.20 16.74 20.76
C TYR A 18 -8.68 16.71 21.17
N SER A 19 -9.59 17.09 20.29
CA SER A 19 -11.03 17.07 20.55
C SER A 19 -11.59 15.62 20.55
N LYS A 20 -10.95 14.72 19.81
CA LYS A 20 -11.33 13.30 19.68
C LYS A 20 -10.14 12.39 20.02
N PRO A 21 -10.39 11.11 20.33
CA PRO A 21 -9.31 10.13 20.60
C PRO A 21 -8.34 9.98 19.43
N LEU A 22 -8.89 10.00 18.21
CA LEU A 22 -8.17 9.86 16.94
C LEU A 22 -8.81 10.77 15.90
N VAL A 23 -8.00 11.60 15.26
CA VAL A 23 -8.40 12.50 14.17
C VAL A 23 -7.44 12.30 13.00
N VAL A 24 -7.96 11.95 11.84
CA VAL A 24 -7.17 11.83 10.61
C VAL A 24 -7.16 13.18 9.90
N GLY A 25 -5.98 13.77 9.74
CA GLY A 25 -5.80 15.09 9.14
C GLY A 25 -5.58 15.09 7.65
N SER A 26 -4.91 14.07 7.14
CA SER A 26 -4.68 13.92 5.71
C SER A 26 -4.22 12.51 5.36
N CYS A 27 -4.44 12.13 4.11
CA CYS A 27 -4.01 10.85 3.57
C CYS A 27 -3.67 11.00 2.10
N GLY A 28 -2.69 10.23 1.61
CA GLY A 28 -2.34 10.28 0.21
C GLY A 28 -1.44 9.14 -0.22
N THR A 29 -1.05 9.18 -1.50
CA THR A 29 -0.14 8.21 -2.09
C THR A 29 0.81 8.88 -3.06
N TYR A 30 2.02 8.31 -3.15
CA TYR A 30 3.04 8.65 -4.13
C TYR A 30 3.43 7.43 -4.94
N ARG A 31 3.57 7.62 -6.26
CA ARG A 31 4.22 6.67 -7.16
C ARG A 31 5.14 7.45 -8.11
N LEU A 32 6.44 7.17 -8.07
CA LEU A 32 7.39 7.78 -8.98
C LEU A 32 7.34 7.05 -10.32
N LYS A 33 7.28 7.83 -11.43
CA LYS A 33 7.32 7.29 -12.81
C LYS A 33 8.48 7.84 -13.63
N LYS A 34 8.73 9.17 -13.56
CA LYS A 34 9.75 9.86 -14.38
C LYS A 34 10.70 10.72 -13.55
N ARG A 35 10.28 11.15 -12.37
CA ARG A 35 11.13 11.96 -11.48
C ARG A 35 12.14 11.03 -10.81
N PRO A 36 13.46 11.30 -10.92
CA PRO A 36 14.47 10.35 -10.46
C PRO A 36 14.42 10.10 -8.94
N LYS A 37 14.09 11.14 -8.15
CA LYS A 37 13.94 11.01 -6.69
C LYS A 37 12.93 12.00 -6.13
N LEU A 38 12.37 11.67 -4.98
CA LEU A 38 11.51 12.54 -4.17
C LEU A 38 12.02 12.56 -2.73
N PRO A 39 12.84 13.54 -2.35
CA PRO A 39 13.33 13.71 -0.99
C PRO A 39 12.31 14.44 -0.13
N THR A 40 12.27 14.06 1.14
CA THR A 40 11.54 14.77 2.21
C THR A 40 12.49 14.99 3.38
N PHE A 41 12.52 16.20 3.90
CA PHE A 41 13.30 16.57 5.09
C PHE A 41 12.55 17.60 5.94
N TRP A 42 12.23 17.23 7.18
CA TRP A 42 11.61 18.07 8.17
C TRP A 42 12.50 18.10 9.43
N ALA A 43 13.37 19.09 9.53
CA ALA A 43 14.36 19.18 10.61
C ALA A 43 13.74 19.38 12.00
N LYS A 44 12.53 19.93 12.09
CA LYS A 44 11.79 20.13 13.35
C LYS A 44 10.66 19.13 13.53
N GLY A 45 10.55 18.15 12.62
CA GLY A 45 9.42 17.24 12.56
C GLY A 45 8.10 17.95 12.24
N ARG A 46 7.01 17.21 12.35
CA ARG A 46 5.65 17.70 12.20
C ARG A 46 4.97 17.78 13.57
N ARG A 47 3.78 18.38 13.61
CA ARG A 47 2.98 18.50 14.85
C ARG A 47 2.05 17.31 15.08
N ASP A 48 1.86 16.50 14.04
CA ASP A 48 1.02 15.30 13.99
C ASP A 48 1.86 14.03 13.90
N TYR A 49 1.22 12.88 14.09
CA TYR A 49 1.78 11.57 13.79
C TYR A 49 1.70 11.29 12.30
N GLN A 50 2.62 10.51 11.77
CA GLN A 50 2.58 10.04 10.39
C GLN A 50 2.85 8.55 10.33
N ILE A 51 2.03 7.81 9.58
CA ILE A 51 2.35 6.46 9.11
C ILE A 51 2.55 6.52 7.60
N LEU A 52 3.66 5.88 7.14
CA LEU A 52 3.93 5.64 5.72
C LEU A 52 3.92 4.13 5.48
N TYR A 53 3.09 3.68 4.53
CA TYR A 53 3.01 2.28 4.13
C TYR A 53 3.70 2.09 2.79
N VAL A 54 4.78 1.31 2.75
CA VAL A 54 5.48 0.92 1.52
C VAL A 54 4.69 -0.22 0.87
N ALA A 55 3.86 0.12 -0.11
CA ALA A 55 2.93 -0.81 -0.74
C ALA A 55 3.56 -1.60 -1.90
N SER A 56 4.63 -1.08 -2.50
CA SER A 56 5.51 -1.79 -3.45
C SER A 56 6.88 -1.14 -3.53
N GLY A 57 7.86 -1.87 -4.02
CA GLY A 57 9.24 -1.40 -4.13
C GLY A 57 9.90 -1.18 -2.77
N LYS A 58 10.76 -0.18 -2.68
CA LYS A 58 11.45 0.20 -1.43
C LYS A 58 11.50 1.72 -1.28
N ALA A 59 11.77 2.14 -0.04
CA ALA A 59 11.92 3.54 0.34
C ALA A 59 13.04 3.66 1.38
N HIS A 60 13.75 4.78 1.35
CA HIS A 60 14.92 5.02 2.17
C HIS A 60 14.57 6.01 3.27
N PHE A 61 14.75 5.60 4.53
CA PHE A 61 14.47 6.38 5.72
C PHE A 61 15.75 6.58 6.53
N TRP A 62 15.82 7.64 7.31
CA TRP A 62 16.93 7.88 8.24
C TRP A 62 16.37 8.08 9.64
N PHE A 63 16.81 7.23 10.56
CA PHE A 63 16.54 7.34 12.00
C PHE A 63 17.85 7.52 12.72
N ASP A 64 17.96 8.56 13.54
CA ASP A 64 19.20 8.94 14.27
C ASP A 64 20.45 9.04 13.36
N GLY A 65 20.24 9.45 12.11
CA GLY A 65 21.31 9.60 11.12
C GLY A 65 21.68 8.32 10.37
N VAL A 66 21.13 7.16 10.76
CA VAL A 66 21.36 5.87 10.12
C VAL A 66 20.31 5.64 9.03
N GLU A 67 20.76 5.21 7.86
CA GLU A 67 19.85 4.84 6.76
C GLU A 67 19.27 3.45 6.99
N GLU A 68 17.95 3.33 6.83
CA GLU A 68 17.21 2.08 6.80
C GLU A 68 16.42 1.99 5.49
N VAL A 69 16.65 0.91 4.73
CA VAL A 69 15.92 0.65 3.49
C VAL A 69 14.70 -0.21 3.81
N VAL A 70 13.52 0.39 3.68
CA VAL A 70 12.24 -0.24 4.02
C VAL A 70 11.58 -0.76 2.75
N THR A 71 11.32 -2.07 2.72
CA THR A 71 10.72 -2.78 1.59
C THR A 71 9.19 -2.81 1.68
N SER A 72 8.54 -3.30 0.61
CA SER A 72 7.09 -3.49 0.57
C SER A 72 6.59 -4.35 1.73
N GLY A 73 5.38 -4.04 2.22
CA GLY A 73 4.75 -4.73 3.35
C GLY A 73 5.18 -4.18 4.73
N HIS A 74 5.85 -3.06 4.76
CA HIS A 74 6.21 -2.40 6.02
C HIS A 74 5.53 -1.03 6.16
N MET A 75 5.29 -0.65 7.39
CA MET A 75 4.84 0.67 7.79
C MET A 75 5.91 1.37 8.61
N VAL A 76 6.09 2.66 8.35
CA VAL A 76 7.00 3.54 9.08
C VAL A 76 6.18 4.53 9.89
N LEU A 77 6.44 4.64 11.19
CA LEU A 77 5.78 5.57 12.11
C LEU A 77 6.75 6.70 12.47
N TYR A 78 6.30 7.93 12.29
CA TYR A 78 6.91 9.14 12.85
C TYR A 78 6.00 9.76 13.90
N GLN A 79 6.63 10.20 14.98
CA GLN A 79 5.97 10.92 16.08
C GLN A 79 5.98 12.44 15.83
N PRO A 80 5.13 13.21 16.55
CA PRO A 80 5.20 14.65 16.57
C PRO A 80 6.60 15.15 16.99
N THR A 81 7.11 16.18 16.30
CA THR A 81 8.41 16.83 16.54
C THR A 81 9.66 16.00 16.22
N GLU A 82 9.47 14.78 15.76
CA GLU A 82 10.56 13.90 15.34
C GLU A 82 11.11 14.34 13.97
N ILE A 83 12.44 14.34 13.82
CA ILE A 83 13.09 14.67 12.54
C ILE A 83 12.68 13.64 11.50
N GLN A 84 12.11 14.11 10.39
CA GLN A 84 11.72 13.24 9.29
C GLN A 84 12.68 13.41 8.11
N LYS A 85 13.36 12.35 7.74
CA LYS A 85 14.23 12.31 6.56
C LYS A 85 13.98 11.00 5.82
N TYR A 86 13.49 11.11 4.58
CA TYR A 86 13.29 9.95 3.71
C TYR A 86 13.37 10.34 2.24
N VAL A 87 13.70 9.36 1.39
CA VAL A 87 13.86 9.56 -0.05
C VAL A 87 13.24 8.36 -0.78
N TYR A 88 12.50 8.65 -1.83
CA TYR A 88 12.04 7.66 -2.80
C TYR A 88 12.86 7.82 -4.08
N TYR A 89 13.43 6.73 -4.61
CA TYR A 89 14.13 6.69 -5.88
C TYR A 89 13.26 5.97 -6.93
N VAL A 90 13.29 6.43 -8.18
CA VAL A 90 12.46 5.85 -9.24
C VAL A 90 12.87 4.42 -9.57
N GLU A 91 14.15 4.11 -9.48
CA GLU A 91 14.73 2.77 -9.68
C GLU A 91 14.24 1.73 -8.66
N ASP A 92 13.76 2.16 -7.50
CA ASP A 92 13.19 1.31 -6.46
C ASP A 92 11.71 1.04 -6.64
N HIS A 93 11.07 1.61 -7.67
CA HIS A 93 9.65 1.46 -8.02
C HIS A 93 8.68 1.67 -6.83
N PRO A 94 8.87 2.70 -6.00
CA PRO A 94 8.08 2.88 -4.78
C PRO A 94 6.63 3.25 -5.10
N GLU A 95 5.71 2.56 -4.43
CA GLU A 95 4.34 3.04 -4.19
C GLU A 95 4.16 3.15 -2.68
N VAL A 96 3.99 4.38 -2.21
CA VAL A 96 3.88 4.65 -0.77
C VAL A 96 2.56 5.36 -0.51
N PHE A 97 1.81 4.86 0.48
CA PHE A 97 0.68 5.55 1.06
C PHE A 97 1.12 6.20 2.37
N TRP A 98 0.54 7.33 2.68
CA TRP A 98 0.80 8.03 3.92
C TRP A 98 -0.49 8.53 4.54
N ILE A 99 -0.52 8.61 5.87
CA ILE A 99 -1.61 9.15 6.64
C ILE A 99 -1.04 9.99 7.79
N HIS A 100 -1.60 11.18 7.97
CA HIS A 100 -1.32 12.06 9.10
C HIS A 100 -2.49 12.07 10.05
N PHE A 101 -2.23 11.97 11.34
CA PHE A 101 -3.25 11.88 12.35
C PHE A 101 -2.81 12.46 13.69
N THR A 102 -3.79 12.80 14.52
CA THR A 102 -3.63 13.36 15.86
C THR A 102 -4.76 12.88 16.75
N GLY A 103 -4.83 13.33 18.00
CA GLY A 103 -5.87 12.96 18.95
C GLY A 103 -5.32 12.85 20.36
N TYR A 104 -6.21 12.85 21.37
CA TYR A 104 -5.75 12.76 22.74
C TYR A 104 -5.35 11.33 23.17
N ASP A 105 -5.75 10.28 22.43
CA ASP A 105 -5.52 8.87 22.80
C ASP A 105 -4.64 8.09 21.80
N VAL A 106 -4.02 8.79 20.84
CA VAL A 106 -3.22 8.16 19.76
C VAL A 106 -2.15 7.21 20.31
N LYS A 107 -1.46 7.60 21.37
CA LYS A 107 -0.40 6.78 21.98
C LYS A 107 -0.92 5.41 22.45
N ASN A 108 -2.07 5.40 23.15
CA ASN A 108 -2.66 4.15 23.64
C ASN A 108 -3.21 3.32 22.49
N ILE A 109 -3.83 3.96 21.47
CA ILE A 109 -4.33 3.30 20.27
C ILE A 109 -3.17 2.59 19.54
N LEU A 110 -2.05 3.27 19.29
CA LEU A 110 -0.89 2.68 18.62
C LEU A 110 -0.29 1.52 19.43
N ASN A 111 -0.09 1.70 20.74
CA ASN A 111 0.40 0.65 21.62
C ASN A 111 -0.52 -0.58 21.64
N TYR A 112 -1.84 -0.36 21.71
CA TYR A 112 -2.84 -1.44 21.66
C TYR A 112 -2.76 -2.26 20.36
N HIS A 113 -2.40 -1.60 19.26
CA HIS A 113 -2.26 -2.24 17.95
C HIS A 113 -0.84 -2.74 17.64
N GLY A 114 0.04 -2.88 18.63
CA GLY A 114 1.39 -3.42 18.45
C GLY A 114 2.34 -2.48 17.71
N MET A 115 2.07 -1.17 17.74
CA MET A 115 2.93 -0.13 17.17
C MET A 115 3.46 0.81 18.28
N PRO A 116 4.31 0.30 19.20
CA PRO A 116 4.87 1.11 20.28
C PRO A 116 5.75 2.23 19.73
N LEU A 117 5.83 3.34 20.48
CA LEU A 117 6.50 4.56 20.01
C LEU A 117 8.03 4.52 20.04
N ASP A 118 8.62 3.48 20.59
CA ASP A 118 10.08 3.23 20.63
C ASP A 118 10.61 2.51 19.37
N LYS A 119 9.74 2.21 18.43
CA LYS A 119 10.05 1.52 17.18
C LYS A 119 9.49 2.30 15.98
N HIS A 120 10.26 2.39 14.91
CA HIS A 120 9.84 3.11 13.70
C HIS A 120 9.24 2.22 12.63
N VAL A 121 9.80 1.03 12.40
CA VAL A 121 9.44 0.16 11.28
C VAL A 121 8.67 -1.06 11.77
N PHE A 122 7.51 -1.31 11.16
CA PHE A 122 6.59 -2.38 11.51
C PHE A 122 6.24 -3.20 10.28
N TYR A 123 6.40 -4.50 10.36
CA TYR A 123 5.89 -5.38 9.33
C TYR A 123 4.37 -5.45 9.40
N SER A 124 3.73 -5.14 8.29
CA SER A 124 2.26 -5.11 8.15
C SER A 124 1.73 -6.11 7.11
N GLY A 125 2.64 -6.71 6.32
CA GLY A 125 2.24 -7.51 5.16
C GLY A 125 1.78 -6.66 3.98
N THR A 126 1.48 -7.34 2.86
CA THR A 126 1.07 -6.71 1.59
C THR A 126 -0.40 -6.97 1.27
N LEU A 127 -1.27 -7.00 2.28
CA LEU A 127 -2.71 -7.24 2.08
C LEU A 127 -3.31 -6.24 1.09
N PRO A 128 -4.08 -6.69 0.09
CA PRO A 128 -4.78 -5.80 -0.86
C PRO A 128 -5.68 -4.78 -0.16
N ASP A 129 -6.23 -5.15 1.00
CA ASP A 129 -7.09 -4.31 1.83
C ASP A 129 -6.44 -2.97 2.21
N TYR A 130 -5.11 -2.93 2.45
CA TYR A 130 -4.43 -1.68 2.78
C TYR A 130 -4.60 -0.64 1.67
N LYS A 131 -4.32 -1.00 0.41
CA LYS A 131 -4.46 -0.06 -0.72
C LYS A 131 -5.90 0.41 -0.87
N MET A 132 -6.87 -0.50 -0.71
CA MET A 132 -8.30 -0.18 -0.77
C MET A 132 -8.68 0.80 0.34
N LEU A 133 -8.30 0.53 1.58
CA LEU A 133 -8.62 1.36 2.75
C LEU A 133 -8.00 2.76 2.63
N PHE A 134 -6.71 2.86 2.28
CA PHE A 134 -6.05 4.15 2.05
C PHE A 134 -6.74 4.96 0.95
N ARG A 135 -7.07 4.33 -0.20
CA ARG A 135 -7.79 5.01 -1.29
C ARG A 135 -9.18 5.48 -0.85
N LYS A 136 -9.87 4.70 -0.04
CA LYS A 136 -11.17 5.08 0.51
C LYS A 136 -11.06 6.28 1.44
N ILE A 137 -10.09 6.30 2.34
CA ILE A 137 -9.79 7.45 3.20
C ILE A 137 -9.48 8.71 2.36
N ILE A 138 -8.67 8.58 1.30
CA ILE A 138 -8.35 9.70 0.41
C ILE A 138 -9.63 10.25 -0.24
N ARG A 139 -10.51 9.38 -0.75
CA ARG A 139 -11.77 9.77 -1.38
C ARG A 139 -12.69 10.50 -0.39
N GLU A 140 -12.87 9.97 0.80
CA GLU A 140 -13.71 10.58 1.84
C GLU A 140 -13.20 11.98 2.23
N LEU A 141 -11.87 12.14 2.39
CA LEU A 141 -11.25 13.45 2.64
C LEU A 141 -11.44 14.45 1.49
N GLN A 142 -11.61 13.97 0.25
CA GLN A 142 -11.86 14.83 -0.92
C GLN A 142 -13.33 15.20 -1.08
N GLN A 143 -14.25 14.29 -0.72
CA GLN A 143 -15.70 14.45 -0.90
C GLN A 143 -16.36 15.18 0.28
N CYS A 144 -15.81 15.00 1.51
CA CYS A 144 -16.33 15.60 2.74
C CYS A 144 -17.83 15.32 2.96
N GLU A 145 -18.28 14.09 2.71
CA GLU A 145 -19.67 13.72 2.93
C GLU A 145 -20.05 13.75 4.41
N TYR A 146 -21.34 13.73 4.72
CA TYR A 146 -21.81 13.75 6.10
C TYR A 146 -21.18 12.62 6.96
N GLY A 147 -20.56 12.97 8.07
CA GLY A 147 -19.93 12.02 8.98
C GLY A 147 -18.57 11.47 8.51
N TYR A 148 -17.98 12.02 7.45
CA TYR A 148 -16.72 11.56 6.88
C TYR A 148 -15.56 11.48 7.90
N GLU A 149 -15.50 12.41 8.88
CA GLU A 149 -14.44 12.42 9.90
C GLU A 149 -14.44 11.13 10.74
N ASP A 150 -15.61 10.71 11.21
CA ASP A 150 -15.74 9.50 12.02
C ASP A 150 -15.57 8.23 11.17
N TYR A 151 -15.98 8.32 9.90
CA TYR A 151 -15.81 7.24 8.94
C TYR A 151 -14.34 7.00 8.60
N ILE A 152 -13.56 8.07 8.31
CA ILE A 152 -12.12 7.92 8.03
C ILE A 152 -11.36 7.44 9.27
N ALA A 153 -11.72 7.88 10.47
CA ALA A 153 -11.15 7.38 11.72
C ALA A 153 -11.42 5.87 11.89
N SER A 154 -12.63 5.42 11.56
CA SER A 154 -13.00 4.00 11.58
C SER A 154 -12.20 3.18 10.55
N LEU A 155 -12.05 3.68 9.32
CA LEU A 155 -11.22 3.03 8.29
C LEU A 155 -9.76 2.94 8.72
N PHE A 156 -9.23 3.97 9.36
CA PHE A 156 -7.87 3.96 9.88
C PHE A 156 -7.71 2.96 11.04
N ASN A 157 -8.67 2.85 11.95
CA ASN A 157 -8.67 1.82 12.97
C ASN A 157 -8.67 0.40 12.38
N ILE A 158 -9.36 0.17 11.24
CA ILE A 158 -9.28 -1.11 10.53
C ILE A 158 -7.86 -1.37 10.03
N ILE A 159 -7.17 -0.36 9.47
CA ILE A 159 -5.77 -0.49 9.07
C ILE A 159 -4.91 -0.90 10.27
N LEU A 160 -5.03 -0.22 11.41
CA LEU A 160 -4.27 -0.54 12.63
C LEU A 160 -4.59 -1.95 13.15
N LEU A 161 -5.85 -2.37 13.09
CA LEU A 161 -6.25 -3.74 13.48
C LEU A 161 -5.61 -4.81 12.58
N LEU A 162 -5.53 -4.57 11.28
CA LEU A 162 -4.86 -5.47 10.35
C LEU A 162 -3.35 -5.58 10.66
N VAL A 163 -2.70 -4.47 11.00
CA VAL A 163 -1.30 -4.46 11.47
C VAL A 163 -1.18 -5.29 12.75
N SER A 164 -2.06 -5.07 13.74
CA SER A 164 -2.08 -5.81 15.00
C SER A 164 -2.19 -7.33 14.78
N ARG A 165 -3.09 -7.76 13.90
CA ARG A 165 -3.24 -9.18 13.55
C ARG A 165 -1.96 -9.76 12.95
N GLN A 166 -1.33 -9.00 12.05
CA GLN A 166 -0.08 -9.42 11.42
C GLN A 166 1.06 -9.54 12.43
N GLN A 167 1.16 -8.63 13.39
CA GLN A 167 2.16 -8.67 14.47
C GLN A 167 1.94 -9.91 15.36
N GLN A 168 0.70 -10.17 15.81
CA GLN A 168 0.38 -11.33 16.64
C GLN A 168 0.63 -12.67 15.93
N GLU A 169 0.39 -12.75 14.62
CA GLU A 169 0.70 -13.94 13.84
C GLU A 169 2.21 -14.14 13.69
N SER A 170 2.97 -13.07 13.57
CA SER A 170 4.44 -13.10 13.51
C SER A 170 5.06 -13.53 14.84
N GLU A 171 4.48 -13.15 15.98
CA GLU A 171 4.93 -13.59 17.31
C GLU A 171 4.64 -15.08 17.58
N LYS A 172 3.55 -15.61 17.02
CA LYS A 172 3.21 -17.04 17.13
C LYS A 172 4.09 -17.93 16.27
N THR A 173 4.67 -17.38 15.22
CA THR A 173 5.69 -18.01 14.40
C THR A 173 7.04 -17.34 14.72
N THR A 174 7.85 -17.98 15.55
CA THR A 174 9.24 -17.57 15.90
C THR A 174 10.18 -17.66 14.70
N THR A 175 9.78 -17.18 13.54
CA THR A 175 10.62 -17.11 12.34
C THR A 175 10.36 -15.77 11.66
N SER A 176 11.41 -14.98 11.51
CA SER A 176 11.47 -13.91 10.50
C SER A 176 10.87 -14.44 9.19
N ILE A 177 10.24 -13.56 8.41
CA ILE A 177 9.83 -13.95 7.04
C ILE A 177 11.07 -14.48 6.37
N PRO A 178 11.04 -15.72 5.82
CA PRO A 178 12.18 -16.23 5.09
C PRO A 178 12.58 -15.23 4.00
N GLU A 179 13.88 -14.97 3.88
CA GLU A 179 14.41 -14.07 2.84
C GLU A 179 13.89 -14.46 1.45
N GLU A 180 13.65 -15.76 1.25
CA GLU A 180 13.08 -16.31 0.01
C GLU A 180 11.66 -15.79 -0.28
N ILE A 181 10.86 -15.52 0.74
CA ILE A 181 9.49 -14.98 0.55
C ILE A 181 9.54 -13.49 0.27
N GLU A 182 10.41 -12.74 0.94
CA GLU A 182 10.64 -11.32 0.64
C GLU A 182 11.18 -11.13 -0.78
N ALA A 183 12.16 -11.93 -1.17
CA ALA A 183 12.71 -11.94 -2.52
C ALA A 183 11.64 -12.30 -3.57
N ALA A 184 10.76 -13.27 -3.26
CA ALA A 184 9.65 -13.63 -4.14
C ALA A 184 8.66 -12.48 -4.34
N VAL A 185 8.33 -11.77 -3.27
CA VAL A 185 7.45 -10.58 -3.34
C VAL A 185 8.07 -9.51 -4.23
N ALA A 186 9.36 -9.20 -4.08
CA ALA A 186 10.07 -8.27 -4.92
C ALA A 186 10.05 -8.71 -6.39
N TYR A 187 10.43 -9.96 -6.64
CA TYR A 187 10.45 -10.54 -7.98
C TYR A 187 9.08 -10.49 -8.67
N PHE A 188 8.00 -10.86 -7.97
CA PHE A 188 6.66 -10.81 -8.55
C PHE A 188 6.17 -9.38 -8.82
N ASN A 189 6.54 -8.42 -7.98
CA ASN A 189 6.24 -7.01 -8.24
C ASN A 189 6.95 -6.46 -9.48
N GLU A 190 8.16 -6.91 -9.76
CA GLU A 190 8.93 -6.48 -10.93
C GLU A 190 8.48 -7.18 -12.22
N ASN A 191 8.02 -8.44 -12.12
CA ASN A 191 7.82 -9.32 -13.27
C ASN A 191 6.37 -9.75 -13.51
N TYR A 192 5.37 -9.26 -12.76
CA TYR A 192 3.96 -9.68 -12.85
C TYR A 192 3.38 -9.66 -14.27
N ASN A 193 3.88 -8.76 -15.12
CA ASN A 193 3.43 -8.57 -16.49
C ASN A 193 4.11 -9.49 -17.52
N THR A 194 4.95 -10.40 -17.07
CA THR A 194 5.60 -11.43 -17.88
C THR A 194 4.98 -12.81 -17.64
N LYS A 195 5.49 -13.84 -18.33
CA LYS A 195 5.10 -15.23 -18.06
C LYS A 195 5.80 -15.74 -16.78
N VAL A 196 5.31 -15.30 -15.62
CA VAL A 196 5.84 -15.79 -14.35
C VAL A 196 5.31 -17.17 -14.07
N SER A 197 6.22 -18.15 -13.94
CA SER A 197 5.95 -19.50 -13.44
C SER A 197 6.37 -19.58 -11.97
N VAL A 198 5.44 -20.00 -11.11
CA VAL A 198 5.71 -20.22 -9.70
C VAL A 198 6.64 -21.43 -9.52
N ASP A 199 6.50 -22.43 -10.40
CA ASP A 199 7.33 -23.63 -10.39
C ASP A 199 8.79 -23.29 -10.74
N ASP A 200 9.00 -22.53 -11.85
CA ASP A 200 10.34 -22.12 -12.29
C ASP A 200 11.01 -21.22 -11.24
N TYR A 201 10.23 -20.36 -10.59
CA TYR A 201 10.75 -19.52 -9.51
C TYR A 201 11.21 -20.34 -8.30
N ALA A 202 10.40 -21.32 -7.86
CA ALA A 202 10.78 -22.20 -6.76
C ALA A 202 12.01 -23.06 -7.11
N GLU A 203 12.09 -23.56 -8.36
CA GLU A 203 13.24 -24.30 -8.86
C GLU A 203 14.50 -23.44 -8.88
N SER A 204 14.42 -22.18 -9.25
CA SER A 204 15.55 -21.24 -9.24
C SER A 204 16.14 -21.01 -7.84
N LEU A 205 15.34 -21.20 -6.80
CA LEU A 205 15.76 -21.14 -5.40
C LEU A 205 16.15 -22.53 -4.83
N HIS A 206 16.14 -23.59 -5.65
CA HIS A 206 16.40 -24.97 -5.21
C HIS A 206 15.46 -25.47 -4.10
N ILE A 207 14.19 -25.00 -4.09
CA ILE A 207 13.16 -25.40 -3.14
C ILE A 207 11.98 -26.06 -3.86
N SER A 208 11.25 -26.93 -3.16
CA SER A 208 10.06 -27.54 -3.78
C SER A 208 8.93 -26.51 -3.90
N THR A 209 8.22 -26.54 -5.03
CA THR A 209 7.04 -25.67 -5.28
C THR A 209 6.00 -25.77 -4.15
N ASN A 210 5.74 -26.99 -3.65
CA ASN A 210 4.79 -27.19 -2.55
C ASN A 210 5.23 -26.51 -1.25
N TRP A 211 6.52 -26.57 -0.92
CA TRP A 211 7.08 -25.85 0.22
C TRP A 211 6.93 -24.34 0.03
N PHE A 212 7.31 -23.83 -1.14
CA PHE A 212 7.23 -22.43 -1.47
C PHE A 212 5.79 -21.90 -1.38
N ILE A 213 4.82 -22.56 -2.06
CA ILE A 213 3.41 -22.15 -2.04
C ILE A 213 2.86 -22.14 -0.61
N ARG A 214 3.15 -23.15 0.19
CA ARG A 214 2.69 -23.24 1.58
C ARG A 214 3.25 -22.11 2.43
N ASN A 215 4.56 -21.85 2.35
CA ASN A 215 5.20 -20.80 3.14
C ASN A 215 4.78 -19.41 2.64
N PHE A 216 4.77 -19.18 1.33
CA PHE A 216 4.28 -17.92 0.77
C PHE A 216 2.85 -17.63 1.24
N LYS A 217 1.94 -18.62 1.19
CA LYS A 217 0.57 -18.47 1.69
C LYS A 217 0.52 -18.25 3.20
N GLN A 218 1.40 -18.87 3.96
CA GLN A 218 1.49 -18.69 5.41
C GLN A 218 1.84 -17.23 5.75
N TYR A 219 2.80 -16.62 5.06
CA TYR A 219 3.28 -15.27 5.33
C TYR A 219 2.43 -14.20 4.63
N MET A 220 2.09 -14.40 3.35
CA MET A 220 1.37 -13.43 2.52
C MET A 220 -0.16 -13.55 2.62
N LYS A 221 -0.69 -14.61 3.26
CA LYS A 221 -2.12 -14.96 3.42
C LYS A 221 -2.84 -15.30 2.12
N ILE A 222 -2.18 -15.18 0.99
CA ILE A 222 -2.67 -15.56 -0.34
C ILE A 222 -1.59 -16.40 -1.05
N SER A 223 -2.01 -17.21 -2.03
CA SER A 223 -1.03 -17.99 -2.80
C SER A 223 -0.20 -17.11 -3.74
N PRO A 224 1.01 -17.54 -4.17
CA PRO A 224 1.81 -16.80 -5.16
C PRO A 224 1.00 -16.46 -6.42
N ALA A 225 0.23 -17.41 -6.96
CA ALA A 225 -0.60 -17.20 -8.14
C ALA A 225 -1.69 -16.12 -7.91
N GLN A 226 -2.32 -16.14 -6.74
CA GLN A 226 -3.29 -15.09 -6.35
C GLN A 226 -2.62 -13.74 -6.18
N TYR A 227 -1.39 -13.71 -5.66
CA TYR A 227 -0.60 -12.50 -5.52
C TYR A 227 -0.28 -11.87 -6.88
N ILE A 228 0.25 -12.67 -7.82
CA ILE A 228 0.53 -12.22 -9.21
C ILE A 228 -0.77 -11.76 -9.89
N LEU A 229 -1.87 -12.49 -9.73
CA LEU A 229 -3.18 -12.09 -10.25
C LEU A 229 -3.61 -10.72 -9.71
N SER A 230 -3.49 -10.49 -8.41
CA SER A 230 -3.87 -9.21 -7.80
C SER A 230 -3.03 -8.05 -8.34
N LEU A 231 -1.71 -8.25 -8.55
CA LEU A 231 -0.84 -7.25 -9.18
C LEU A 231 -1.32 -6.89 -10.58
N ARG A 232 -1.64 -7.88 -11.41
CA ARG A 232 -2.16 -7.69 -12.77
C ARG A 232 -3.47 -6.91 -12.76
N MET A 233 -4.39 -7.30 -11.89
CA MET A 233 -5.72 -6.68 -11.82
C MET A 233 -5.68 -5.24 -11.31
N VAL A 234 -4.89 -4.95 -10.28
CA VAL A 234 -4.70 -3.58 -9.78
C VAL A 234 -4.06 -2.67 -10.83
N ASN A 235 -3.07 -3.19 -11.56
CA ASN A 235 -2.45 -2.40 -12.64
C ASN A 235 -3.39 -2.22 -13.84
N ALA A 236 -4.19 -3.24 -14.20
CA ALA A 236 -5.21 -3.11 -15.23
C ALA A 236 -6.26 -2.05 -14.85
N GLN A 237 -6.74 -2.06 -13.61
CA GLN A 237 -7.65 -1.05 -13.10
C GLN A 237 -7.03 0.36 -13.24
N SER A 238 -5.80 0.53 -12.80
CA SER A 238 -5.09 1.81 -12.91
C SER A 238 -4.93 2.29 -14.36
N LEU A 239 -4.71 1.38 -15.31
CA LEU A 239 -4.63 1.71 -16.74
C LEU A 239 -6.00 2.11 -17.30
N LEU A 240 -7.08 1.42 -16.91
CA LEU A 240 -8.44 1.77 -17.30
C LEU A 240 -8.85 3.17 -16.82
N GLU A 241 -8.41 3.55 -15.62
CA GLU A 241 -8.71 4.84 -14.99
C GLU A 241 -7.89 6.02 -15.52
N ASN A 242 -6.68 5.76 -16.02
CA ASN A 242 -5.70 6.83 -16.25
C ASN A 242 -5.12 6.86 -17.68
N THR A 243 -5.63 6.04 -18.60
CA THR A 243 -5.12 5.98 -19.97
C THR A 243 -6.23 5.69 -20.97
N GLU A 244 -5.98 6.06 -22.25
CA GLU A 244 -6.84 5.78 -23.40
C GLU A 244 -6.52 4.44 -24.08
N TYR A 245 -5.65 3.60 -23.50
CA TYR A 245 -5.31 2.29 -24.07
C TYR A 245 -6.57 1.44 -24.25
N ASN A 246 -6.69 0.75 -25.39
CA ASN A 246 -7.78 -0.19 -25.60
C ASN A 246 -7.63 -1.43 -24.70
N ILE A 247 -8.70 -2.22 -24.57
CA ILE A 247 -8.72 -3.38 -23.65
C ILE A 247 -7.67 -4.43 -24.03
N GLY A 248 -7.36 -4.56 -25.33
CA GLY A 248 -6.32 -5.47 -25.81
C GLY A 248 -4.92 -5.03 -25.37
N GLU A 249 -4.60 -3.76 -25.55
CA GLU A 249 -3.33 -3.16 -25.11
C GLU A 249 -3.17 -3.28 -23.58
N ILE A 250 -4.24 -3.00 -22.82
CA ILE A 250 -4.18 -3.18 -21.36
C ILE A 250 -3.93 -4.63 -20.98
N ALA A 251 -4.59 -5.59 -21.66
CA ALA A 251 -4.36 -7.00 -21.43
C ALA A 251 -2.88 -7.37 -21.63
N GLU A 252 -2.28 -6.94 -22.74
CA GLU A 252 -0.88 -7.18 -23.06
C GLU A 252 0.05 -6.53 -22.02
N ILE A 253 -0.18 -5.25 -21.67
CA ILE A 253 0.65 -4.51 -20.70
C ILE A 253 0.65 -5.21 -19.32
N VAL A 254 -0.45 -5.83 -18.91
CA VAL A 254 -0.53 -6.53 -17.61
C VAL A 254 -0.24 -8.02 -17.71
N GLY A 255 0.27 -8.50 -18.85
CA GLY A 255 0.80 -9.85 -19.04
C GLY A 255 -0.22 -10.92 -19.42
N TYR A 256 -1.25 -10.55 -20.20
CA TYR A 256 -2.20 -11.50 -20.81
C TYR A 256 -2.07 -11.51 -22.34
N ASP A 257 -1.71 -12.65 -22.90
CA ASP A 257 -1.64 -12.87 -24.35
C ASP A 257 -3.06 -12.87 -25.00
N ASN A 258 -4.10 -13.16 -24.21
CA ASN A 258 -5.48 -13.28 -24.68
C ASN A 258 -6.40 -12.26 -24.00
N PRO A 259 -6.84 -11.19 -24.70
CA PRO A 259 -7.73 -10.17 -24.14
C PRO A 259 -9.11 -10.69 -23.70
N LEU A 260 -9.64 -11.76 -24.30
CA LEU A 260 -10.91 -12.34 -23.90
C LEU A 260 -10.76 -13.08 -22.56
N TYR A 261 -9.65 -13.77 -22.34
CA TYR A 261 -9.34 -14.39 -21.07
C TYR A 261 -9.12 -13.32 -19.97
N PHE A 262 -8.34 -12.30 -20.27
CA PHE A 262 -8.18 -11.13 -19.38
C PHE A 262 -9.54 -10.55 -18.96
N SER A 263 -10.44 -10.30 -19.92
CA SER A 263 -11.75 -9.71 -19.63
C SER A 263 -12.60 -10.59 -18.72
N ARG A 264 -12.52 -11.92 -18.85
CA ARG A 264 -13.19 -12.87 -17.94
C ARG A 264 -12.62 -12.82 -16.53
N VAL A 265 -11.29 -12.79 -16.41
CA VAL A 265 -10.60 -12.70 -15.12
C VAL A 265 -10.94 -11.37 -14.43
N PHE A 266 -10.84 -10.27 -15.15
CA PHE A 266 -11.17 -8.94 -14.63
C PHE A 266 -12.63 -8.87 -14.15
N LYS A 267 -13.58 -9.42 -14.93
CA LYS A 267 -15.00 -9.49 -14.53
C LYS A 267 -15.21 -10.32 -13.27
N LYS A 268 -14.45 -11.40 -13.11
CA LYS A 268 -14.51 -12.24 -11.89
C LYS A 268 -14.06 -11.46 -10.65
N GLU A 269 -13.01 -10.64 -10.78
CA GLU A 269 -12.42 -9.89 -9.66
C GLU A 269 -13.20 -8.60 -9.32
N TYR A 270 -13.73 -7.89 -10.33
CA TYR A 270 -14.41 -6.59 -10.16
C TYR A 270 -15.93 -6.61 -10.40
N GLY A 271 -16.50 -7.75 -10.76
CA GLY A 271 -17.93 -7.91 -11.01
C GLY A 271 -18.41 -7.43 -12.39
N VAL A 272 -17.64 -6.57 -13.05
CA VAL A 272 -17.95 -5.99 -14.37
C VAL A 272 -16.80 -6.18 -15.35
N SER A 273 -17.09 -6.18 -16.67
CA SER A 273 -16.04 -6.28 -17.69
C SER A 273 -15.17 -5.01 -17.71
N PRO A 274 -13.91 -5.08 -18.20
CA PRO A 274 -13.04 -3.90 -18.33
C PRO A 274 -13.68 -2.75 -19.11
N ALA A 275 -14.38 -3.06 -20.20
CA ALA A 275 -15.09 -2.06 -21.02
C ALA A 275 -16.25 -1.39 -20.23
N GLN A 276 -17.02 -2.18 -19.50
CA GLN A 276 -18.09 -1.64 -18.65
C GLN A 276 -17.53 -0.84 -17.48
N TYR A 277 -16.40 -1.28 -16.91
CA TYR A 277 -15.71 -0.55 -15.85
C TYR A 277 -15.32 0.86 -16.30
N ARG A 278 -14.69 0.99 -17.47
CA ARG A 278 -14.31 2.28 -18.07
C ARG A 278 -15.53 3.17 -18.34
N LYS A 279 -16.59 2.59 -18.96
CA LYS A 279 -17.82 3.33 -19.23
C LYS A 279 -18.46 3.89 -17.95
N ASN A 280 -18.49 3.11 -16.88
CA ASN A 280 -19.03 3.55 -15.59
C ASN A 280 -18.22 4.73 -14.99
N LEU A 281 -16.90 4.79 -15.24
CA LEU A 281 -16.07 5.91 -14.81
C LEU A 281 -16.40 7.19 -15.58
N GLU A 282 -16.55 7.09 -16.91
CA GLU A 282 -16.91 8.23 -17.77
C GLU A 282 -18.26 8.81 -17.36
N GLU A 283 -19.28 7.97 -17.17
CA GLU A 283 -20.62 8.38 -16.71
C GLU A 283 -20.62 8.99 -15.30
N SER A 284 -19.62 8.67 -14.46
CA SER A 284 -19.49 9.23 -13.11
C SER A 284 -18.78 10.58 -13.09
N THR A 285 -18.06 10.92 -14.16
CA THR A 285 -17.27 12.15 -14.27
C THR A 285 -18.10 13.29 -14.93
N GLU A 286 -19.21 12.91 -15.63
CA GLU A 286 -20.12 13.86 -16.29
C GLU A 286 -21.28 14.33 -15.40
N LYS A 287 -21.39 13.83 -14.17
CA LYS A 287 -22.38 14.24 -13.16
C LYS A 287 -21.75 15.09 -12.07
#